data_933c1fb018b6af13f9d183bd9b0b8aff
#
_entry.id   933c1fb018b6af13f9d183bd9b0b8aff
#
_cell.length_a   1.000
_cell.length_b   1.000
_cell.length_c   1.000
_cell.angle_alpha   90.00
_cell.angle_beta   90.00
_cell.angle_gamma   90.00
#
_symmetry.space_group_name_H-M   'P 1'
#
loop_
_entity.id
_entity.type
_entity.pdbx_description
1 polymer ?
#
loop_
_entity_poly.entity_id
_entity_poly.type
_entity_poly.pdbx_seq_one_letter_code
_entity_poly.pdbx_strand_id
1 'polypeptide(L)'
;GTETTVPDTAPATVYVPKNSAYTLRSPDLYGYTCVGNSANQGEINITEDRQEITYYYRKNSEMPEIQTVPVRVTYDGKPHTFDIKQEDGVQISYSLTENGSYTQTEMPFYTEAGQYKIYFKAEKASFIPTYGEAVLEIEKASTSMQLTAKNDTVKGAGTVELQLCRQGIPEDAGIKVTC
;
A
#
# COMPACT_ATOMS: atom_id res chain seq x y z
N GLY A 1 17.43 26.08 -22.25
CA GLY A 1 17.38 26.09 -20.78
C GLY A 1 18.78 26.30 -20.24
N THR A 2 18.93 27.04 -19.16
CA THR A 2 20.22 27.22 -18.49
C THR A 2 20.53 25.95 -17.71
N GLU A 3 21.70 25.38 -17.96
CA GLU A 3 22.22 24.27 -17.14
C GLU A 3 22.57 24.82 -15.75
N THR A 4 22.08 24.15 -14.72
CA THR A 4 22.42 24.45 -13.32
C THR A 4 22.89 23.15 -12.65
N THR A 5 23.87 23.30 -11.73
CA THR A 5 24.33 22.13 -10.94
C THR A 5 23.21 21.63 -10.05
N VAL A 6 23.00 20.32 -9.99
CA VAL A 6 22.06 19.73 -9.03
C VAL A 6 22.62 20.01 -7.61
N PRO A 7 21.81 20.57 -6.70
CA PRO A 7 22.27 20.87 -5.33
C PRO A 7 22.79 19.64 -4.62
N ASP A 8 23.75 19.85 -3.72
CA ASP A 8 24.34 18.80 -2.83
C ASP A 8 25.00 17.62 -3.55
N THR A 9 25.40 17.80 -4.82
CA THR A 9 26.16 16.78 -5.54
C THR A 9 27.63 17.16 -5.64
N ALA A 10 28.52 16.20 -5.34
CA ALA A 10 29.95 16.31 -5.50
C ALA A 10 30.43 15.41 -6.64
N PRO A 11 31.48 15.81 -7.41
CA PRO A 11 32.10 14.92 -8.36
C PRO A 11 32.64 13.65 -7.68
N ALA A 12 32.33 12.49 -8.26
CA ALA A 12 32.88 11.21 -7.83
C ALA A 12 34.02 10.80 -8.76
N THR A 13 35.12 10.24 -8.20
CA THR A 13 36.25 9.73 -8.97
C THR A 13 36.26 8.21 -8.89
N VAL A 14 36.34 7.58 -10.06
CA VAL A 14 36.48 6.12 -10.19
C VAL A 14 37.80 5.84 -10.91
N TYR A 15 38.57 4.89 -10.40
CA TYR A 15 39.82 4.45 -11.02
C TYR A 15 39.57 3.22 -11.86
N VAL A 16 39.83 3.34 -13.17
CA VAL A 16 39.59 2.29 -14.16
C VAL A 16 40.90 2.06 -14.98
N PRO A 17 41.27 0.82 -15.32
CA PRO A 17 42.44 0.57 -16.14
C PRO A 17 42.36 1.26 -17.50
N LYS A 18 43.48 1.85 -17.93
CA LYS A 18 43.58 2.45 -19.27
C LYS A 18 43.43 1.37 -20.33
N ASN A 19 42.84 1.70 -21.46
CA ASN A 19 42.50 0.80 -22.58
C ASN A 19 41.50 -0.30 -22.20
N SER A 20 40.64 -0.04 -21.21
CA SER A 20 39.51 -0.90 -20.87
C SER A 20 38.18 -0.22 -21.16
N ALA A 21 37.12 -1.03 -21.33
CA ALA A 21 35.75 -0.55 -21.41
C ALA A 21 35.21 -0.27 -20.00
N TYR A 22 34.42 0.78 -19.84
CA TYR A 22 33.74 1.12 -18.59
C TYR A 22 32.27 1.43 -18.82
N THR A 23 31.39 0.68 -18.14
CA THR A 23 29.95 0.90 -18.16
C THR A 23 29.58 2.10 -17.29
N LEU A 24 28.98 3.12 -17.91
CA LEU A 24 28.54 4.32 -17.25
C LEU A 24 27.26 4.06 -16.43
N ARG A 25 27.29 4.40 -15.14
CA ARG A 25 26.14 4.33 -14.26
C ARG A 25 25.89 5.70 -13.64
N SER A 26 24.72 6.26 -13.91
CA SER A 26 24.32 7.51 -13.27
C SER A 26 24.08 7.30 -11.77
N PRO A 27 24.55 8.19 -10.90
CA PRO A 27 24.14 8.21 -9.50
C PRO A 27 22.62 8.36 -9.36
N ASP A 28 22.02 7.66 -8.39
CA ASP A 28 20.63 7.86 -8.02
C ASP A 28 20.51 9.12 -7.16
N LEU A 29 19.78 10.11 -7.68
CA LEU A 29 19.53 11.38 -6.99
C LEU A 29 18.05 11.51 -6.65
N TYR A 30 17.75 11.61 -5.35
CA TYR A 30 16.36 11.75 -4.90
C TYR A 30 15.70 13.00 -5.51
N GLY A 31 14.54 12.81 -6.09
CA GLY A 31 13.76 13.88 -6.73
C GLY A 31 14.25 14.26 -8.13
N TYR A 32 15.16 13.49 -8.73
CA TYR A 32 15.67 13.71 -10.09
C TYR A 32 15.69 12.42 -10.89
N THR A 33 15.51 12.55 -12.20
CA THR A 33 15.64 11.46 -13.17
C THR A 33 16.79 11.77 -14.12
N CYS A 34 17.76 10.84 -14.24
CA CYS A 34 18.82 10.97 -15.23
C CYS A 34 18.24 10.89 -16.64
N VAL A 35 18.55 11.88 -17.46
CA VAL A 35 18.06 11.97 -18.85
C VAL A 35 19.16 11.78 -19.89
N GLY A 36 20.41 11.63 -19.47
CA GLY A 36 21.53 11.37 -20.36
C GLY A 36 22.88 11.67 -19.73
N ASN A 37 23.93 11.55 -20.52
CA ASN A 37 25.30 11.90 -20.16
C ASN A 37 26.04 12.55 -21.32
N SER A 38 27.19 13.19 -21.05
CA SER A 38 27.99 13.91 -22.04
C SER A 38 28.61 13.00 -23.12
N ALA A 39 28.73 11.70 -22.88
CA ALA A 39 29.22 10.75 -23.87
C ALA A 39 28.12 10.25 -24.84
N ASN A 40 26.83 10.48 -24.51
CA ASN A 40 25.67 9.98 -25.24
C ASN A 40 25.64 8.44 -25.44
N GLN A 41 26.25 7.71 -24.51
CA GLN A 41 26.33 6.24 -24.57
C GLN A 41 26.40 5.64 -23.16
N GLY A 42 26.11 4.33 -23.05
CA GLY A 42 26.13 3.58 -21.78
C GLY A 42 27.49 3.00 -21.40
N GLU A 43 28.44 2.96 -22.37
CA GLU A 43 29.77 2.42 -22.17
C GLU A 43 30.79 3.29 -22.92
N ILE A 44 31.96 3.48 -22.33
CA ILE A 44 33.07 4.25 -22.92
C ILE A 44 34.35 3.43 -22.85
N ASN A 45 35.29 3.68 -23.80
CA ASN A 45 36.65 3.18 -23.72
C ASN A 45 37.52 4.25 -23.00
N ILE A 46 38.30 3.81 -22.05
CA ILE A 46 39.21 4.64 -21.28
C ILE A 46 40.53 4.78 -22.07
N THR A 47 40.72 5.89 -22.74
CA THR A 47 41.88 6.18 -23.57
C THR A 47 42.85 7.18 -22.97
N GLU A 48 42.37 8.00 -22.04
CA GLU A 48 43.13 9.08 -21.44
C GLU A 48 43.35 8.84 -19.94
N ASP A 49 44.34 9.53 -19.37
CA ASP A 49 44.64 9.41 -17.93
C ASP A 49 43.54 10.03 -17.06
N ARG A 50 42.74 10.94 -17.63
CA ARG A 50 41.55 11.54 -17.00
C ARG A 50 40.50 11.79 -18.06
N GLN A 51 39.32 11.21 -17.83
CA GLN A 51 38.09 11.50 -18.59
C GLN A 51 37.01 11.96 -17.64
N GLU A 52 36.24 12.95 -18.05
CA GLU A 52 35.15 13.49 -17.25
C GLU A 52 33.83 13.20 -17.96
N ILE A 53 32.87 12.67 -17.21
CA ILE A 53 31.51 12.40 -17.70
C ILE A 53 30.55 13.21 -16.86
N THR A 54 29.74 14.02 -17.53
CA THR A 54 28.65 14.77 -16.92
C THR A 54 27.34 14.05 -17.16
N TYR A 55 26.59 13.79 -16.10
CA TYR A 55 25.24 13.26 -16.19
C TYR A 55 24.23 14.40 -16.12
N TYR A 56 23.23 14.34 -16.97
CA TYR A 56 22.15 15.33 -17.03
C TYR A 56 20.92 14.79 -16.33
N TYR A 57 20.31 15.61 -15.47
CA TYR A 57 19.16 15.26 -14.70
C TYR A 57 18.01 16.22 -14.94
N ARG A 58 16.79 15.69 -14.89
CA ARG A 58 15.57 16.49 -14.84
C ARG A 58 15.00 16.37 -13.42
N LYS A 59 14.62 17.50 -12.84
CA LYS A 59 13.88 17.51 -11.57
C LYS A 59 12.52 16.82 -11.77
N ASN A 60 12.18 15.91 -10.89
CA ASN A 60 10.88 15.23 -10.90
C ASN A 60 9.77 16.19 -10.44
N SER A 61 8.58 15.99 -10.96
CA SER A 61 7.37 16.69 -10.50
C SER A 61 6.91 16.12 -9.16
N GLU A 62 6.19 16.92 -8.40
CA GLU A 62 5.48 16.43 -7.22
C GLU A 62 4.30 15.57 -7.69
N MET A 63 4.09 14.44 -7.01
CA MET A 63 2.94 13.57 -7.25
C MET A 63 1.67 14.29 -6.79
N PRO A 64 0.56 14.26 -7.55
CA PRO A 64 -0.74 14.62 -7.04
C PRO A 64 -1.07 13.82 -5.78
N GLU A 65 -1.84 14.42 -4.87
CA GLU A 65 -2.30 13.75 -3.66
C GLU A 65 -3.17 12.54 -4.02
N ILE A 66 -2.80 11.37 -3.49
CA ILE A 66 -3.61 10.16 -3.61
C ILE A 66 -4.75 10.23 -2.59
N GLN A 67 -5.97 10.35 -3.09
CA GLN A 67 -7.14 10.44 -2.24
C GLN A 67 -7.50 9.09 -1.62
N THR A 68 -7.75 9.09 -0.33
CA THR A 68 -8.27 7.95 0.42
C THR A 68 -9.62 8.31 1.03
N VAL A 69 -10.55 7.36 1.03
CA VAL A 69 -11.85 7.51 1.69
C VAL A 69 -11.90 6.51 2.85
N PRO A 70 -12.10 6.96 4.10
CA PRO A 70 -12.30 6.06 5.22
C PRO A 70 -13.50 5.14 4.97
N VAL A 71 -13.28 3.84 5.03
CA VAL A 71 -14.32 2.83 4.82
C VAL A 71 -14.87 2.44 6.19
N ARG A 72 -16.20 2.51 6.35
CA ARG A 72 -16.91 2.03 7.54
C ARG A 72 -18.06 1.14 7.13
N VAL A 73 -18.04 -0.10 7.59
CA VAL A 73 -19.04 -1.13 7.28
C VAL A 73 -19.44 -1.89 8.53
N THR A 74 -20.63 -2.46 8.53
CA THR A 74 -21.06 -3.40 9.60
C THR A 74 -20.62 -4.82 9.22
N TYR A 75 -20.15 -5.58 10.18
CA TYR A 75 -19.77 -6.99 10.01
C TYR A 75 -20.88 -7.79 9.32
N ASP A 76 -20.54 -8.41 8.21
CA ASP A 76 -21.44 -9.22 7.37
C ASP A 76 -20.84 -10.59 7.01
N GLY A 77 -19.68 -10.93 7.59
CA GLY A 77 -18.94 -12.17 7.32
C GLY A 77 -18.20 -12.18 5.98
N LYS A 78 -18.17 -11.08 5.25
CA LYS A 78 -17.46 -10.96 3.97
C LYS A 78 -16.17 -10.17 4.10
N PRO A 79 -15.21 -10.38 3.19
CA PRO A 79 -14.00 -9.57 3.16
C PRO A 79 -14.28 -8.14 2.71
N HIS A 80 -13.73 -7.18 3.44
CA HIS A 80 -13.74 -5.75 3.15
C HIS A 80 -12.32 -5.22 2.98
N THR A 81 -12.16 -4.18 2.19
CA THR A 81 -10.86 -3.57 1.89
C THR A 81 -10.93 -2.04 1.99
N PHE A 82 -9.80 -1.38 1.75
CA PHE A 82 -9.67 0.07 1.81
C PHE A 82 -10.11 0.73 0.50
N ASP A 83 -10.48 2.00 0.55
CA ASP A 83 -10.78 2.81 -0.65
C ASP A 83 -9.65 3.81 -0.89
N ILE A 84 -8.81 3.50 -1.87
CA ILE A 84 -7.71 4.35 -2.33
C ILE A 84 -7.95 4.64 -3.80
N LYS A 85 -8.09 5.93 -4.15
CA LYS A 85 -8.29 6.35 -5.54
C LYS A 85 -6.98 6.22 -6.30
N GLN A 86 -6.91 5.24 -7.17
CA GLN A 86 -5.74 5.03 -8.03
C GLN A 86 -5.88 5.82 -9.31
N GLU A 87 -4.80 6.55 -9.68
CA GLU A 87 -4.69 7.25 -10.95
C GLU A 87 -3.90 6.43 -11.99
N ASP A 88 -4.13 6.72 -13.26
CA ASP A 88 -3.47 6.03 -14.35
C ASP A 88 -1.94 6.19 -14.29
N GLY A 89 -1.25 5.04 -14.41
CA GLY A 89 0.21 4.97 -14.40
C GLY A 89 0.85 5.14 -13.01
N VAL A 90 0.05 5.20 -11.94
CA VAL A 90 0.53 5.17 -10.56
C VAL A 90 0.61 3.73 -10.07
N GLN A 91 1.75 3.34 -9.53
CA GLN A 91 1.95 2.07 -8.83
C GLN A 91 1.84 2.32 -7.33
N ILE A 92 1.02 1.52 -6.66
CA ILE A 92 0.85 1.61 -5.20
C ILE A 92 1.38 0.33 -4.56
N SER A 93 2.19 0.51 -3.54
CA SER A 93 2.67 -0.57 -2.67
C SER A 93 2.31 -0.28 -1.22
N TYR A 94 2.08 -1.33 -0.44
CA TYR A 94 1.48 -1.26 0.88
C TYR A 94 2.43 -1.75 1.98
N SER A 95 2.24 -1.22 3.19
CA SER A 95 2.84 -1.66 4.44
C SER A 95 1.80 -1.70 5.55
N LEU A 96 1.87 -2.70 6.43
CA LEU A 96 1.01 -2.81 7.60
C LEU A 96 1.54 -1.98 8.79
N THR A 97 2.76 -1.46 8.69
CA THR A 97 3.39 -0.65 9.74
C THR A 97 3.82 0.69 9.18
N GLU A 98 3.67 1.73 9.99
CA GLU A 98 4.23 3.05 9.71
C GLU A 98 5.76 2.95 9.53
N ASN A 99 6.28 3.61 8.51
CA ASN A 99 7.70 3.56 8.13
C ASN A 99 8.24 2.13 7.86
N GLY A 100 7.35 1.17 7.58
CA GLY A 100 7.71 -0.19 7.19
C GLY A 100 8.18 -0.31 5.75
N SER A 101 8.50 -1.54 5.34
CA SER A 101 8.84 -1.83 3.94
C SER A 101 7.57 -1.93 3.11
N TYR A 102 7.47 -1.11 2.06
CA TYR A 102 6.35 -1.11 1.11
C TYR A 102 6.56 -2.20 0.05
N THR A 103 6.36 -3.45 0.42
CA THR A 103 6.65 -4.62 -0.44
C THR A 103 5.39 -5.33 -0.93
N GLN A 104 4.23 -5.06 -0.33
CA GLN A 104 2.98 -5.67 -0.76
C GLN A 104 2.40 -4.88 -1.93
N THR A 105 2.07 -5.55 -3.02
CA THR A 105 1.45 -4.94 -4.22
C THR A 105 -0.05 -5.19 -4.28
N GLU A 106 -0.55 -6.14 -3.50
CA GLU A 106 -1.98 -6.42 -3.37
C GLU A 106 -2.53 -5.73 -2.12
N MET A 107 -3.70 -5.11 -2.27
CA MET A 107 -4.38 -4.46 -1.17
C MET A 107 -4.92 -5.52 -0.20
N PRO A 108 -4.62 -5.44 1.10
CA PRO A 108 -5.13 -6.40 2.07
C PRO A 108 -6.63 -6.24 2.28
N PHE A 109 -7.27 -7.33 2.73
CA PHE A 109 -8.68 -7.36 3.10
C PHE A 109 -8.85 -7.97 4.47
N TYR A 110 -9.95 -7.63 5.14
CA TYR A 110 -10.28 -8.07 6.49
C TYR A 110 -11.75 -8.48 6.58
N THR A 111 -12.04 -9.49 7.39
CA THR A 111 -13.39 -10.01 7.60
C THR A 111 -13.89 -9.72 9.02
N GLU A 112 -13.00 -9.75 10.01
CA GLU A 112 -13.37 -9.60 11.40
C GLU A 112 -13.69 -8.13 11.78
N ALA A 113 -14.58 -7.95 12.76
CA ALA A 113 -14.88 -6.63 13.30
C ALA A 113 -13.64 -6.04 13.98
N GLY A 114 -13.29 -4.80 13.61
CA GLY A 114 -12.09 -4.13 14.10
C GLY A 114 -11.79 -2.86 13.35
N GLN A 115 -10.74 -2.16 13.79
CA GLN A 115 -10.18 -1.02 13.07
C GLN A 115 -8.84 -1.42 12.46
N TYR A 116 -8.70 -1.16 11.18
CA TYR A 116 -7.54 -1.53 10.38
C TYR A 116 -6.98 -0.28 9.71
N LYS A 117 -5.66 -0.21 9.68
CA LYS A 117 -4.93 0.87 9.01
C LYS A 117 -3.84 0.25 8.15
N ILE A 118 -3.67 0.79 6.96
CA ILE A 118 -2.53 0.50 6.10
C ILE A 118 -1.84 1.79 5.70
N TYR A 119 -0.57 1.67 5.40
CA TYR A 119 0.26 2.73 4.84
C TYR A 119 0.56 2.38 3.39
N PHE A 120 0.65 3.37 2.53
CA PHE A 120 0.97 3.14 1.14
C PHE A 120 2.05 4.10 0.64
N LYS A 121 2.77 3.64 -0.36
CA LYS A 121 3.68 4.41 -1.18
C LYS A 121 3.14 4.40 -2.60
N ALA A 122 2.97 5.56 -3.20
CA ALA A 122 2.56 5.71 -4.60
C ALA A 122 3.73 6.23 -5.42
N GLU A 123 4.02 5.57 -6.54
CA GLU A 123 5.14 5.85 -7.43
C GLU A 123 4.67 5.99 -8.87
N LYS A 124 5.25 6.96 -9.57
CA LYS A 124 5.08 7.18 -11.00
C LYS A 124 6.37 7.69 -11.59
N ALA A 125 6.74 7.23 -12.79
CA ALA A 125 7.96 7.68 -13.47
C ALA A 125 8.02 9.21 -13.59
N SER A 126 9.17 9.80 -13.26
CA SER A 126 9.43 11.25 -13.27
C SER A 126 8.64 12.06 -12.21
N PHE A 127 8.08 11.38 -11.19
CA PHE A 127 7.45 12.02 -10.04
C PHE A 127 8.19 11.65 -8.75
N ILE A 128 8.10 12.55 -7.76
CA ILE A 128 8.57 12.25 -6.40
C ILE A 128 7.53 11.32 -5.77
N PRO A 129 7.92 10.16 -5.20
CA PRO A 129 6.99 9.26 -4.54
C PRO A 129 6.22 9.97 -3.43
N THR A 130 4.93 9.68 -3.30
CA THR A 130 4.10 10.15 -2.19
C THR A 130 3.72 8.99 -1.28
N TYR A 131 3.42 9.31 -0.01
CA TYR A 131 3.07 8.36 1.03
C TYR A 131 1.76 8.79 1.66
N GLY A 132 0.99 7.81 2.10
CA GLY A 132 -0.27 8.07 2.78
C GLY A 132 -0.73 6.89 3.61
N GLU A 133 -1.91 7.03 4.19
CA GLU A 133 -2.56 5.99 4.96
C GLU A 133 -4.03 5.84 4.56
N ALA A 134 -4.59 4.65 4.76
CA ALA A 134 -6.02 4.40 4.61
C ALA A 134 -6.55 3.62 5.80
N VAL A 135 -7.83 3.85 6.12
CA VAL A 135 -8.51 3.29 7.30
C VAL A 135 -9.74 2.51 6.86
N LEU A 136 -9.91 1.33 7.45
CA LEU A 136 -11.08 0.48 7.35
C LEU A 136 -11.59 0.19 8.76
N GLU A 137 -12.87 0.45 9.02
CA GLU A 137 -13.55 0.08 10.24
C GLU A 137 -14.68 -0.91 9.93
N ILE A 138 -14.61 -2.10 10.51
CA ILE A 138 -15.68 -3.09 10.48
C ILE A 138 -16.35 -3.08 11.84
N GLU A 139 -17.52 -2.50 11.92
CA GLU A 139 -18.30 -2.40 13.15
C GLU A 139 -18.95 -3.74 13.48
N LYS A 140 -19.09 -4.04 14.77
CA LYS A 140 -19.81 -5.24 15.20
C LYS A 140 -21.27 -5.19 14.74
N ALA A 141 -21.76 -6.28 14.17
CA ALA A 141 -23.18 -6.40 13.88
C ALA A 141 -23.99 -6.43 15.17
N SER A 142 -25.10 -5.72 15.20
CA SER A 142 -26.06 -5.88 16.28
C SER A 142 -26.74 -7.22 16.15
N THR A 143 -26.67 -8.03 17.21
CA THR A 143 -27.32 -9.33 17.26
C THR A 143 -28.49 -9.30 18.23
N SER A 144 -29.61 -9.84 17.84
CA SER A 144 -30.74 -10.06 18.73
C SER A 144 -31.14 -11.54 18.72
N MET A 145 -31.53 -12.03 19.86
CA MET A 145 -31.98 -13.40 20.03
C MET A 145 -33.31 -13.40 20.80
N GLN A 146 -34.33 -13.97 20.22
CA GLN A 146 -35.63 -14.13 20.87
C GLN A 146 -35.91 -15.62 21.02
N LEU A 147 -36.17 -16.02 22.26
CA LEU A 147 -36.60 -17.35 22.60
C LEU A 147 -38.08 -17.32 22.92
N THR A 148 -38.90 -18.04 22.17
CA THR A 148 -40.33 -18.08 22.34
C THR A 148 -40.76 -19.53 22.60
N ALA A 149 -41.50 -19.77 23.69
CA ALA A 149 -42.14 -21.07 23.92
C ALA A 149 -43.34 -21.20 22.97
N LYS A 150 -43.41 -22.33 22.28
CA LYS A 150 -44.52 -22.62 21.35
C LYS A 150 -45.82 -22.94 22.08
N ASN A 151 -45.73 -23.34 23.36
CA ASN A 151 -46.87 -23.62 24.21
C ASN A 151 -46.73 -22.91 25.59
N ASP A 152 -47.71 -22.17 26.04
CA ASP A 152 -47.67 -21.37 27.25
C ASP A 152 -47.79 -22.16 28.56
N THR A 153 -48.28 -23.40 28.50
CA THR A 153 -48.49 -24.23 29.71
C THR A 153 -48.13 -25.68 29.50
N VAL A 154 -47.18 -26.17 30.30
CA VAL A 154 -46.89 -27.59 30.45
C VAL A 154 -47.25 -28.03 31.85
N LYS A 155 -48.31 -28.82 32.02
CA LYS A 155 -48.67 -29.45 33.29
C LYS A 155 -47.95 -30.77 33.40
N GLY A 156 -47.00 -30.88 34.36
CA GLY A 156 -46.20 -32.09 34.56
C GLY A 156 -44.90 -32.15 33.80
N ALA A 157 -44.27 -33.32 33.83
CA ALA A 157 -43.04 -33.54 33.03
C ALA A 157 -43.39 -33.65 31.55
N GLY A 158 -42.93 -32.69 30.75
CA GLY A 158 -43.18 -32.64 29.32
C GLY A 158 -42.06 -31.94 28.58
N THR A 159 -42.05 -32.10 27.24
CA THR A 159 -41.08 -31.41 26.36
C THR A 159 -41.71 -30.10 25.86
N VAL A 160 -40.99 -29.00 26.01
CA VAL A 160 -41.35 -27.69 25.45
C VAL A 160 -40.51 -27.50 24.21
N GLU A 161 -41.16 -27.20 23.09
CA GLU A 161 -40.49 -26.78 21.86
C GLU A 161 -40.19 -25.28 21.95
N LEU A 162 -38.91 -24.95 21.87
CA LEU A 162 -38.44 -23.57 21.86
C LEU A 162 -38.03 -23.17 20.44
N GLN A 163 -38.53 -22.06 19.97
CA GLN A 163 -38.13 -21.51 18.70
C GLN A 163 -37.13 -20.39 18.95
N LEU A 164 -35.92 -20.53 18.36
CA LEU A 164 -34.86 -19.55 18.42
C LEU A 164 -34.83 -18.76 17.12
N CYS A 165 -35.17 -17.48 17.20
CA CYS A 165 -34.98 -16.53 16.10
C CYS A 165 -33.67 -15.75 16.32
N ARG A 166 -32.80 -15.75 15.32
CA ARG A 166 -31.54 -14.99 15.34
C ARG A 166 -31.54 -13.96 14.23
N GLN A 167 -31.00 -12.77 14.51
CA GLN A 167 -30.84 -11.70 13.54
C GLN A 167 -29.40 -11.16 13.63
N GLY A 168 -28.74 -10.92 12.50
CA GLY A 168 -27.40 -10.36 12.47
C GLY A 168 -26.29 -11.34 12.88
N ILE A 169 -26.56 -12.64 12.91
CA ILE A 169 -25.56 -13.69 13.23
C ILE A 169 -25.33 -14.49 11.94
N PRO A 170 -24.07 -14.67 11.47
CA PRO A 170 -23.74 -15.52 10.33
C PRO A 170 -24.25 -16.96 10.54
N GLU A 171 -24.57 -17.65 9.44
CA GLU A 171 -25.13 -19.01 9.49
C GLU A 171 -24.18 -20.04 10.14
N ASP A 172 -22.89 -19.82 10.01
CA ASP A 172 -21.81 -20.67 10.54
C ASP A 172 -21.41 -20.33 11.98
N ALA A 173 -21.95 -19.26 12.56
CA ALA A 173 -21.66 -18.90 13.94
C ALA A 173 -22.28 -19.91 14.92
N GLY A 174 -21.44 -20.53 15.73
CA GLY A 174 -21.85 -21.42 16.80
C GLY A 174 -22.60 -20.65 17.89
N ILE A 175 -23.86 -21.04 18.20
CA ILE A 175 -24.67 -20.46 19.28
C ILE A 175 -24.69 -21.43 20.45
N LYS A 176 -24.22 -20.98 21.62
CA LYS A 176 -24.34 -21.73 22.88
C LYS A 176 -25.50 -21.14 23.71
N VAL A 177 -26.54 -21.91 23.91
CA VAL A 177 -27.63 -21.57 24.83
C VAL A 177 -27.39 -22.27 26.16
N THR A 178 -27.30 -21.50 27.25
CA THR A 178 -27.21 -22.03 28.63
C THR A 178 -28.50 -21.67 29.36
N CYS A 179 -29.19 -22.67 29.90
CA CYS A 179 -30.35 -22.49 30.76
C CYS A 179 -29.92 -22.49 32.21
#